data_4ebf766de2237b97b62dd5cfd42dd8be
#
_entry.id   4ebf766de2237b97b62dd5cfd42dd8be
#
_cell.length_a   1.000
_cell.length_b   1.000
_cell.length_c   1.000
_cell.angle_alpha   90.00
_cell.angle_beta   90.00
_cell.angle_gamma   90.00
#
_symmetry.space_group_name_H-M   'P 1'
#
loop_
_entity.id
_entity.type
_entity.pdbx_description
1 polymer ?
#
loop_
_entity_poly.entity_id
_entity_poly.type
_entity_poly.pdbx_seq_one_letter_code
_entity_poly.pdbx_strand_id
1 'polypeptide(L)'
;MRTHGQPASPLRRHFRERGRQILWLTVEEGQAAARAAILNRLAVIVQAVGSLEKVSRIVAVNGFVNAGPDFYDHPKVLNGASDLLVEAFGEIGRHSRTAVGVSALPLNVAVEISMVVEVRD
;
A
#
# COMPACT_ATOMS: atom_id res chain seq x y z
N MET A 1 12.92 -20.82 0.94
CA MET A 1 12.28 -21.52 1.63
C MET A 1 11.89 -20.91 2.83
N ARG A 2 11.03 -21.39 3.39
CA ARG A 2 10.60 -20.91 4.49
C ARG A 2 11.51 -21.22 5.50
N THR A 3 11.89 -20.40 6.21
CA THR A 3 12.70 -20.65 7.09
C THR A 3 12.31 -21.41 8.01
N HIS A 4 12.54 -22.07 8.07
CA HIS A 4 12.31 -22.65 8.59
C HIS A 4 11.61 -23.41 8.76
N GLY A 5 11.75 -24.38 8.12
CA GLY A 5 10.92 -25.37 8.33
C GLY A 5 9.62 -25.04 8.87
N GLN A 6 9.45 -23.94 9.12
CA GLN A 6 8.27 -23.49 9.68
C GLN A 6 7.25 -23.23 8.60
N PRO A 7 6.08 -23.80 8.65
CA PRO A 7 5.07 -23.48 7.67
C PRO A 7 4.65 -22.03 7.82
N ALA A 8 4.26 -21.43 6.74
CA ALA A 8 3.74 -20.10 6.79
C ALA A 8 2.48 -20.07 7.63
N SER A 9 2.37 -19.10 8.51
CA SER A 9 1.17 -18.87 9.27
C SER A 9 0.03 -18.57 8.30
N PRO A 10 -1.24 -18.84 8.66
CA PRO A 10 -2.35 -18.39 7.83
C PRO A 10 -2.36 -16.89 7.58
N LEU A 11 -1.71 -16.12 8.45
CA LEU A 11 -1.62 -14.68 8.29
C LEU A 11 -0.45 -14.25 7.44
N ARG A 12 0.43 -15.19 7.07
CA ARG A 12 1.57 -14.84 6.26
C ARG A 12 1.37 -15.29 4.84
N ARG A 13 1.89 -14.49 3.93
CA ARG A 13 1.87 -14.82 2.51
C ARG A 13 3.24 -14.56 1.93
N HIS A 14 3.56 -15.31 0.89
CA HIS A 14 4.80 -15.09 0.18
C HIS A 14 4.63 -13.85 -0.70
N PHE A 15 5.43 -12.83 -0.45
CA PHE A 15 5.36 -11.62 -1.20
C PHE A 15 6.28 -11.66 -2.39
N ARG A 16 7.55 -11.93 -2.15
CA ARG A 16 8.47 -11.86 -3.25
C ARG A 16 9.79 -12.49 -2.88
N GLU A 17 10.43 -13.11 -3.85
CA GLU A 17 11.78 -13.59 -3.70
C GLU A 17 12.73 -12.46 -4.07
N ARG A 18 13.68 -12.16 -3.23
CA ARG A 18 14.69 -11.17 -3.52
C ARG A 18 16.02 -11.90 -3.57
N GLY A 19 16.57 -12.04 -4.78
CA GLY A 19 17.72 -12.88 -4.94
C GLY A 19 17.35 -14.26 -4.46
N ARG A 20 17.94 -14.70 -3.37
CA ARG A 20 17.62 -16.00 -2.84
C ARG A 20 16.75 -15.97 -1.61
N GLN A 21 16.35 -14.80 -1.18
CA GLN A 21 15.54 -14.67 0.01
C GLN A 21 14.07 -14.61 -0.36
N ILE A 22 13.26 -15.31 0.40
CA ILE A 22 11.82 -15.27 0.26
C ILE A 22 11.29 -14.36 1.35
N LEU A 23 10.55 -13.34 0.91
CA LEU A 23 9.95 -12.39 1.85
C LEU A 23 8.57 -12.88 2.23
N TRP A 24 8.34 -13.02 3.52
CA TRP A 24 7.07 -13.43 4.06
C TRP A 24 6.53 -12.31 4.94
N LEU A 25 5.34 -11.82 4.60
CA LEU A 25 4.72 -10.76 5.37
C LEU A 25 3.32 -11.19 5.78
N THR A 26 2.89 -10.70 6.94
CA THR A 26 1.51 -10.82 7.35
C THR A 26 0.70 -9.73 6.70
N VAL A 27 -0.63 -9.84 6.76
CA VAL A 27 -1.52 -8.77 6.32
C VAL A 27 -1.19 -7.49 7.08
N GLU A 28 -0.94 -7.60 8.38
CA GLU A 28 -0.60 -6.44 9.21
C GLU A 28 0.70 -5.77 8.79
N GLU A 29 1.69 -6.57 8.43
CA GLU A 29 2.95 -6.04 7.92
C GLU A 29 2.73 -5.36 6.56
N GLY A 30 1.86 -5.95 5.74
CA GLY A 30 1.47 -5.36 4.46
C GLY A 30 0.75 -4.04 4.66
N GLN A 31 -0.13 -3.96 5.65
CA GLN A 31 -0.83 -2.72 5.99
C GLN A 31 0.14 -1.64 6.44
N ALA A 32 1.16 -2.00 7.21
CA ALA A 32 2.18 -1.06 7.62
C ALA A 32 2.97 -0.54 6.40
N ALA A 33 3.25 -1.42 5.44
CA ALA A 33 3.92 -1.01 4.20
C ALA A 33 3.04 -0.08 3.38
N ALA A 34 1.73 -0.35 3.32
CA ALA A 34 0.79 0.51 2.60
C ALA A 34 0.68 1.88 3.27
N ARG A 35 0.67 1.92 4.60
CA ARG A 35 0.64 3.16 5.35
C ARG A 35 1.90 3.99 5.06
N ALA A 36 3.07 3.35 5.07
CA ALA A 36 4.32 4.04 4.76
C ALA A 36 4.31 4.58 3.33
N ALA A 37 3.79 3.80 2.39
CA ALA A 37 3.73 4.22 0.99
C ALA A 37 2.83 5.45 0.83
N ILE A 38 1.69 5.49 1.53
CA ILE A 38 0.79 6.63 1.41
C ILE A 38 1.39 7.87 2.08
N LEU A 39 2.12 7.71 3.18
CA LEU A 39 2.80 8.83 3.81
C LEU A 39 3.81 9.46 2.87
N ASN A 40 4.53 8.63 2.11
CA ASN A 40 5.46 9.13 1.10
C ASN A 40 4.74 9.89 -0.01
N ARG A 41 3.56 9.43 -0.42
CA ARG A 41 2.77 10.13 -1.43
C ARG A 41 2.29 11.49 -0.90
N LEU A 42 1.89 11.54 0.38
CA LEU A 42 1.49 12.81 0.98
C LEU A 42 2.66 13.79 1.06
N ALA A 43 3.86 13.30 1.34
CA ALA A 43 5.06 14.15 1.34
C ALA A 43 5.31 14.74 -0.05
N VAL A 44 5.09 13.96 -1.11
CA VAL A 44 5.22 14.45 -2.49
C VAL A 44 4.20 15.55 -2.77
N ILE A 45 2.97 15.40 -2.27
CA ILE A 45 1.96 16.45 -2.43
C ILE A 45 2.40 17.75 -1.77
N VAL A 46 2.92 17.66 -0.54
CA VAL A 46 3.41 18.85 0.17
C VAL A 46 4.52 19.52 -0.64
N GLN A 47 5.43 18.75 -1.21
CA GLN A 47 6.49 19.30 -2.04
C GLN A 47 5.91 20.02 -3.27
N ALA A 48 4.86 19.46 -3.86
CA ALA A 48 4.32 19.99 -5.11
C ALA A 48 3.47 21.24 -4.89
N VAL A 49 2.67 21.27 -3.81
CA VAL A 49 1.67 22.34 -3.63
C VAL A 49 1.84 23.14 -2.35
N GLY A 50 2.75 22.72 -1.49
CA GLY A 50 3.11 23.48 -0.29
C GLY A 50 2.43 23.04 1.00
N SER A 51 1.23 22.51 0.92
CA SER A 51 0.48 22.13 2.12
C SER A 51 -0.58 21.09 1.80
N LEU A 52 -0.85 20.18 2.73
CA LEU A 52 -1.95 19.23 2.60
C LEU A 52 -3.31 19.93 2.68
N GLU A 53 -3.35 21.16 3.21
CA GLU A 53 -4.60 21.90 3.26
C GLU A 53 -5.11 22.27 1.86
N LYS A 54 -4.26 22.22 0.87
CA LYS A 54 -4.67 22.47 -0.51
C LYS A 54 -5.35 21.27 -1.15
N VAL A 55 -5.37 20.13 -0.50
CA VAL A 55 -6.08 18.97 -1.01
C VAL A 55 -7.57 19.19 -0.80
N SER A 56 -8.32 19.28 -1.91
CA SER A 56 -9.76 19.39 -1.81
C SER A 56 -10.44 18.04 -1.82
N ARG A 57 -9.79 17.03 -2.34
CA ARG A 57 -10.35 15.68 -2.37
C ARG A 57 -9.32 14.65 -2.79
N ILE A 58 -9.37 13.49 -2.15
CA ILE A 58 -8.66 12.30 -2.63
C ILE A 58 -9.63 11.59 -3.58
N VAL A 59 -9.30 11.55 -4.86
CA VAL A 59 -10.22 11.04 -5.87
C VAL A 59 -10.10 9.53 -6.01
N ALA A 60 -8.89 9.03 -6.16
CA ALA A 60 -8.66 7.61 -6.40
C ALA A 60 -7.33 7.17 -5.81
N VAL A 61 -7.31 5.94 -5.33
CA VAL A 61 -6.10 5.30 -4.84
C VAL A 61 -5.97 3.96 -5.55
N ASN A 62 -4.84 3.74 -6.19
CA ASN A 62 -4.56 2.47 -6.86
C ASN A 62 -3.40 1.81 -6.15
N GLY A 63 -3.64 0.64 -5.60
CA GLY A 63 -2.64 -0.09 -4.84
C GLY A 63 -2.23 -1.38 -5.52
N PHE A 64 -0.94 -1.61 -5.54
CA PHE A 64 -0.34 -2.78 -6.14
C PHE A 64 0.43 -3.53 -5.06
N VAL A 65 0.07 -4.79 -4.84
CA VAL A 65 0.68 -5.61 -3.79
C VAL A 65 1.55 -6.66 -4.46
N ASN A 66 2.82 -6.66 -4.12
CA ASN A 66 3.78 -7.63 -4.63
C ASN A 66 3.59 -8.92 -3.86
N ALA A 67 2.74 -9.80 -4.39
CA ALA A 67 2.30 -10.97 -3.65
C ALA A 67 2.35 -12.22 -4.52
N GLY A 68 2.40 -13.36 -3.87
CA GLY A 68 2.37 -14.63 -4.56
C GLY A 68 1.00 -14.93 -5.15
N PRO A 69 0.90 -15.99 -5.96
CA PRO A 69 -0.33 -16.28 -6.70
C PRO A 69 -1.50 -16.71 -5.82
N ASP A 70 -1.23 -17.15 -4.60
CA ASP A 70 -2.30 -17.62 -3.70
C ASP A 70 -2.71 -16.57 -2.67
N PHE A 71 -2.24 -15.36 -2.83
CA PHE A 71 -2.61 -14.28 -1.92
C PHE A 71 -3.80 -13.53 -2.51
N TYR A 72 -4.85 -13.37 -1.74
CA TYR A 72 -6.08 -12.73 -2.20
C TYR A 72 -6.53 -11.57 -1.31
N ASP A 73 -5.75 -11.22 -0.28
CA ASP A 73 -6.12 -10.19 0.69
C ASP A 73 -5.55 -8.80 0.35
N HIS A 74 -5.41 -8.52 -0.94
CA HIS A 74 -4.91 -7.21 -1.39
C HIS A 74 -5.75 -6.05 -0.81
N PRO A 75 -7.09 -6.13 -0.79
CA PRO A 75 -7.87 -5.04 -0.21
C PRO A 75 -7.58 -4.82 1.26
N LYS A 76 -7.35 -5.89 2.02
CA LYS A 76 -7.01 -5.74 3.44
C LYS A 76 -5.69 -5.03 3.62
N VAL A 77 -4.71 -5.34 2.79
CA VAL A 77 -3.41 -4.67 2.83
C VAL A 77 -3.60 -3.17 2.56
N LEU A 78 -4.38 -2.84 1.54
CA LEU A 78 -4.59 -1.44 1.17
C LEU A 78 -5.40 -0.67 2.20
N ASN A 79 -6.09 -1.33 3.12
CA ASN A 79 -6.76 -0.65 4.21
C ASN A 79 -5.77 0.15 5.06
N GLY A 80 -4.52 -0.26 5.14
CA GLY A 80 -3.50 0.53 5.83
C GLY A 80 -3.34 1.92 5.26
N ALA A 81 -3.48 2.07 3.94
CA ALA A 81 -3.40 3.36 3.28
C ALA A 81 -4.75 4.09 3.36
N SER A 82 -5.84 3.40 3.05
CA SER A 82 -7.17 4.03 2.98
C SER A 82 -7.60 4.55 4.34
N ASP A 83 -7.37 3.79 5.40
CA ASP A 83 -7.75 4.21 6.74
C ASP A 83 -6.98 5.46 7.16
N LEU A 84 -5.72 5.54 6.80
CA LEU A 84 -4.93 6.74 7.09
C LEU A 84 -5.49 7.96 6.37
N LEU A 85 -5.89 7.81 5.12
CA LEU A 85 -6.43 8.94 4.36
C LEU A 85 -7.74 9.45 4.95
N VAL A 86 -8.61 8.56 5.38
CA VAL A 86 -9.86 8.96 6.03
C VAL A 86 -9.58 9.57 7.40
N GLU A 87 -8.62 9.01 8.14
CA GLU A 87 -8.20 9.52 9.43
C GLU A 87 -7.67 10.96 9.32
N ALA A 88 -6.85 11.19 8.27
CA ALA A 88 -6.20 12.50 8.09
C ALA A 88 -7.11 13.56 7.46
N PHE A 89 -7.96 13.15 6.54
CA PHE A 89 -8.75 14.09 5.72
C PHE A 89 -10.26 14.04 5.96
N GLY A 90 -10.73 13.05 6.71
CA GLY A 90 -12.18 12.89 6.93
C GLY A 90 -12.90 12.55 5.63
N GLU A 91 -14.03 13.19 5.40
CA GLU A 91 -14.87 12.88 4.23
C GLU A 91 -14.14 13.07 2.90
N ILE A 92 -13.31 14.10 2.78
CA ILE A 92 -12.60 14.34 1.53
C ILE A 92 -11.50 13.29 1.29
N GLY A 93 -11.17 12.49 2.28
CA GLY A 93 -10.24 11.38 2.16
C GLY A 93 -10.86 10.12 1.61
N ARG A 94 -12.19 10.06 1.50
CA ARG A 94 -12.87 8.90 0.93
C ARG A 94 -12.68 8.90 -0.58
N HIS A 95 -12.33 7.76 -1.13
CA HIS A 95 -11.83 7.67 -2.50
C HIS A 95 -12.31 6.38 -3.15
N SER A 96 -12.28 6.33 -4.48
CA SER A 96 -12.41 5.07 -5.18
C SER A 96 -11.08 4.34 -5.08
N ARG A 97 -11.11 3.02 -5.11
CA ARG A 97 -9.91 2.24 -4.86
C ARG A 97 -9.80 1.03 -5.76
N THR A 98 -8.59 0.79 -6.25
CA THR A 98 -8.22 -0.46 -6.89
C THR A 98 -7.13 -1.10 -6.04
N ALA A 99 -7.25 -2.38 -5.74
CA ALA A 99 -6.26 -3.12 -4.98
C ALA A 99 -6.03 -4.44 -5.70
N VAL A 100 -4.86 -4.60 -6.29
CA VAL A 100 -4.53 -5.79 -7.08
C VAL A 100 -3.17 -6.33 -6.71
N GLY A 101 -2.96 -7.60 -7.00
CA GLY A 101 -1.65 -8.22 -6.86
C GLY A 101 -0.88 -8.12 -8.14
N VAL A 102 0.43 -8.04 -8.02
CA VAL A 102 1.34 -8.05 -9.16
C VAL A 102 2.46 -9.03 -8.86
N SER A 103 3.07 -9.55 -9.90
CA SER A 103 4.13 -10.55 -9.75
C SER A 103 5.47 -9.92 -9.38
N ALA A 104 5.64 -8.62 -9.60
CA ALA A 104 6.87 -7.91 -9.29
C ALA A 104 6.63 -6.42 -9.20
N LEU A 105 7.39 -5.76 -8.36
CA LEU A 105 7.40 -4.30 -8.27
C LEU A 105 8.85 -3.83 -8.30
N PRO A 106 9.11 -2.61 -8.76
CA PRO A 106 10.47 -2.07 -8.78
C PRO A 106 11.11 -2.14 -7.40
N LEU A 107 12.40 -2.46 -7.37
CA LEU A 107 13.18 -2.58 -6.15
C LEU A 107 12.61 -3.61 -5.17
N ASN A 108 11.72 -4.46 -5.67
CA ASN A 108 11.12 -5.53 -4.87
C ASN A 108 10.38 -5.01 -3.63
N VAL A 109 9.77 -3.84 -3.75
CA VAL A 109 8.98 -3.30 -2.64
C VAL A 109 7.69 -4.12 -2.48
N ALA A 110 7.15 -4.11 -1.28
CA ALA A 110 5.95 -4.91 -0.98
C ALA A 110 4.67 -4.31 -1.55
N VAL A 111 4.59 -2.99 -1.56
CA VAL A 111 3.38 -2.26 -1.97
C VAL A 111 3.79 -1.01 -2.73
N GLU A 112 3.04 -0.71 -3.77
CA GLU A 112 3.21 0.55 -4.49
C GLU A 112 1.84 1.19 -4.62
N ILE A 113 1.76 2.50 -4.44
CA ILE A 113 0.50 3.22 -4.48
C ILE A 113 0.61 4.42 -5.41
N SER A 114 -0.40 4.59 -6.25
CA SER A 114 -0.58 5.83 -6.99
C SER A 114 -1.90 6.46 -6.58
N MET A 115 -1.97 7.77 -6.66
CA MET A 115 -3.18 8.50 -6.28
C MET A 115 -3.53 9.56 -7.29
N VAL A 116 -4.82 9.83 -7.38
CA VAL A 116 -5.32 11.03 -8.06
C VAL A 116 -5.91 11.93 -6.99
N VAL A 117 -5.42 13.14 -6.90
CA VAL A 117 -5.78 14.09 -5.86
C VAL A 117 -6.20 15.39 -6.52
N GLU A 118 -7.30 15.96 -6.05
CA GLU A 118 -7.74 17.27 -6.49
C GLU A 118 -7.21 18.31 -5.53
N VAL A 119 -6.61 19.34 -6.05
CA VAL A 119 -6.05 20.42 -5.23
C VAL A 119 -6.68 21.74 -5.61
N ARG A 120 -6.70 22.67 -4.65
CA ARG A 120 -7.16 24.03 -4.90
C ARG A 120 -5.99 24.99 -4.86
N ASP A 121 -6.18 26.11 -5.47
CA ASP A 121 -5.14 27.15 -5.53
C ASP A 121 -4.87 27.82 -4.20
#